data_8efac73defcc5863159ea7055a3dd0ac
#
_entry.id   8efac73defcc5863159ea7055a3dd0ac
#
_cell.length_a   1.000
_cell.length_b   1.000
_cell.length_c   1.000
_cell.angle_alpha   90.00
_cell.angle_beta   90.00
_cell.angle_gamma   90.00
#
_symmetry.space_group_name_H-M   'P 1'
#
loop_
_entity.id
_entity.type
_entity.pdbx_description
1 polymer ?
#
loop_
_entity_poly.entity_id
_entity_poly.type
_entity_poly.pdbx_seq_one_letter_code
_entity_poly.pdbx_strand_id
1 'polypeptide(L)'
;MLETISIKDFALIEEKELDFAPGFTVLSGETGAGKSILLGALGLLLGDKADYDKIRQGQEEAELSALFSLHDSTSVKPLLTELNIPFDEELLIRRKINRHNKSKIYLNGVTVGVQELKAVGKELIAVSYTHLRAHETRED
;
A
#
# COMPACT_ATOMS: atom_id res chain seq x y z
N MET A 1 3.93 -10.10 1.53
CA MET A 1 2.48 -10.23 1.29
C MET A 1 1.70 -9.22 2.12
N LEU A 2 0.70 -8.60 1.51
CA LEU A 2 -0.12 -7.61 2.19
C LEU A 2 -0.95 -8.25 3.32
N GLU A 3 -0.79 -7.73 4.52
CA GLU A 3 -1.55 -8.23 5.67
C GLU A 3 -2.69 -7.31 6.08
N THR A 4 -2.45 -6.01 6.09
CA THR A 4 -3.44 -5.04 6.54
C THR A 4 -3.30 -3.77 5.73
N ILE A 5 -4.41 -3.12 5.44
CA ILE A 5 -4.41 -1.79 4.85
C ILE A 5 -5.32 -0.89 5.68
N SER A 6 -4.85 0.32 5.98
CA SER A 6 -5.61 1.31 6.73
C SER A 6 -5.77 2.57 5.89
N ILE A 7 -6.98 3.08 5.84
CA ILE A 7 -7.32 4.25 5.04
C ILE A 7 -8.05 5.25 5.91
N LYS A 8 -7.59 6.50 5.89
CA LYS A 8 -8.24 7.56 6.65
C LYS A 8 -8.40 8.81 5.80
N ASP A 9 -9.64 9.32 5.77
CA ASP A 9 -10.00 10.56 5.05
C ASP A 9 -9.58 10.55 3.59
N PHE A 10 -9.80 9.41 2.94
CA PHE A 10 -9.44 9.22 1.54
C PHE A 10 -10.70 8.93 0.72
N ALA A 11 -10.96 9.74 -0.30
CA ALA A 11 -12.14 9.64 -1.15
C ALA A 11 -13.39 9.66 -0.28
N LEU A 12 -14.23 8.65 -0.33
CA LEU A 12 -15.46 8.58 0.45
C LEU A 12 -15.26 7.90 1.80
N ILE A 13 -14.04 7.47 2.09
CA ILE A 13 -13.75 6.72 3.31
C ILE A 13 -13.27 7.66 4.41
N GLU A 14 -13.99 7.67 5.53
CA GLU A 14 -13.56 8.41 6.70
C GLU A 14 -12.45 7.67 7.42
N GLU A 15 -12.67 6.38 7.69
CA GLU A 15 -11.67 5.55 8.33
C GLU A 15 -12.03 4.09 8.10
N LYS A 16 -11.07 3.31 7.64
CA LYS A 16 -11.30 1.89 7.42
C LYS A 16 -9.99 1.12 7.54
N GLU A 17 -10.06 -0.02 8.18
CA GLU A 17 -8.93 -0.93 8.29
C GLU A 17 -9.39 -2.30 7.81
N LEU A 18 -8.62 -2.90 6.92
CA LEU A 18 -8.93 -4.20 6.36
C LEU A 18 -7.77 -5.16 6.56
N ASP A 19 -8.08 -6.32 7.10
CA ASP A 19 -7.13 -7.41 7.26
C ASP A 19 -7.32 -8.39 6.11
N PHE A 20 -6.22 -8.84 5.55
CA PHE A 20 -6.25 -9.78 4.44
C PHE A 20 -5.84 -11.15 4.90
N ALA A 21 -6.82 -12.04 5.00
CA ALA A 21 -6.54 -13.45 5.27
C ALA A 21 -5.91 -14.06 4.02
N PRO A 22 -5.21 -15.18 4.17
CA PRO A 22 -4.68 -15.88 3.00
C PRO A 22 -5.77 -16.13 1.98
N GLY A 23 -5.52 -15.76 0.73
CA GLY A 23 -6.45 -16.00 -0.35
C GLY A 23 -7.15 -14.80 -0.94
N PHE A 24 -7.08 -13.64 -0.30
CA PHE A 24 -7.66 -12.40 -0.84
C PHE A 24 -9.14 -12.47 -1.15
N THR A 25 -9.87 -13.30 -0.45
CA THR A 25 -11.31 -13.45 -0.73
C THR A 25 -12.10 -12.20 -0.41
N VAL A 26 -11.57 -11.35 0.44
CA VAL A 26 -12.25 -10.12 0.86
C VAL A 26 -12.52 -9.19 -0.32
N LEU A 27 -11.55 -9.05 -1.23
CA LEU A 27 -11.71 -8.14 -2.36
C LEU A 27 -12.76 -8.59 -3.36
N SER A 28 -12.97 -9.88 -3.49
CA SER A 28 -13.91 -10.40 -4.46
C SER A 28 -15.36 -10.17 -4.06
N GLY A 29 -15.64 -9.91 -2.79
CA GLY A 29 -16.97 -9.66 -2.31
C GLY A 29 -17.37 -8.20 -2.23
N GLU A 30 -16.44 -7.30 -2.54
CA GLU A 30 -16.68 -5.86 -2.41
C GLU A 30 -17.43 -5.30 -3.62
N THR A 31 -18.12 -4.18 -3.40
CA THR A 31 -18.72 -3.45 -4.51
C THR A 31 -17.64 -2.85 -5.38
N GLY A 32 -17.97 -2.54 -6.63
CA GLY A 32 -17.01 -1.96 -7.55
C GLY A 32 -16.37 -0.68 -7.03
N ALA A 33 -17.15 0.18 -6.39
CA ALA A 33 -16.64 1.44 -5.86
C ALA A 33 -15.64 1.22 -4.74
N GLY A 34 -15.95 0.34 -3.80
CA GLY A 34 -15.05 0.03 -2.71
C GLY A 34 -13.75 -0.58 -3.18
N LYS A 35 -13.85 -1.46 -4.16
CA LYS A 35 -12.68 -2.11 -4.73
C LYS A 35 -11.76 -1.10 -5.42
N SER A 36 -12.34 -0.17 -6.16
CA SER A 36 -11.56 0.87 -6.85
C SER A 36 -10.81 1.77 -5.87
N ILE A 37 -11.47 2.12 -4.77
CA ILE A 37 -10.85 2.97 -3.75
C ILE A 37 -9.68 2.24 -3.09
N LEU A 38 -9.86 0.95 -2.79
CA LEU A 38 -8.79 0.14 -2.21
C LEU A 38 -7.59 0.01 -3.14
N LEU A 39 -7.86 -0.24 -4.42
CA LEU A 39 -6.78 -0.36 -5.39
C LEU A 39 -6.04 0.96 -5.57
N GLY A 40 -6.78 2.09 -5.54
CA GLY A 40 -6.17 3.40 -5.61
C GLY A 40 -5.29 3.69 -4.40
N ALA A 41 -5.77 3.35 -3.22
CA ALA A 41 -5.00 3.52 -1.99
C ALA A 41 -3.73 2.67 -2.02
N LEU A 42 -3.87 1.41 -2.44
CA LEU A 42 -2.73 0.51 -2.52
C LEU A 42 -1.70 1.02 -3.52
N GLY A 43 -2.16 1.54 -4.66
CA GLY A 43 -1.26 2.12 -5.65
C GLY A 43 -0.43 3.26 -5.08
N LEU A 44 -1.06 4.13 -4.30
CA LEU A 44 -0.36 5.24 -3.66
C LEU A 44 0.69 4.72 -2.67
N LEU A 45 0.37 3.66 -1.96
CA LEU A 45 1.30 3.05 -1.01
C LEU A 45 2.45 2.32 -1.70
N LEU A 46 2.31 2.05 -2.99
CA LEU A 46 3.36 1.39 -3.76
C LEU A 46 4.12 2.33 -4.68
N GLY A 47 3.85 3.64 -4.58
CA GLY A 47 4.65 4.63 -5.28
C GLY A 47 3.96 5.42 -6.37
N ASP A 48 2.66 5.26 -6.55
CA ASP A 48 1.94 6.05 -7.53
C ASP A 48 1.98 7.53 -7.15
N LYS A 49 1.81 8.38 -8.16
CA LYS A 49 1.77 9.81 -7.96
C LYS A 49 0.59 10.17 -7.06
N ALA A 50 0.81 11.04 -6.09
CA ALA A 50 -0.23 11.47 -5.18
C ALA A 50 -1.32 12.24 -5.95
N ASP A 51 -2.57 11.91 -5.65
CA ASP A 51 -3.73 12.58 -6.20
C ASP A 51 -4.41 13.31 -5.05
N TYR A 52 -4.16 14.61 -4.95
CA TYR A 52 -4.67 15.40 -3.83
C TYR A 52 -6.18 15.61 -3.88
N ASP A 53 -6.78 15.35 -5.04
CA ASP A 53 -8.23 15.41 -5.16
C ASP A 53 -8.90 14.23 -4.46
N LYS A 54 -8.14 13.21 -4.11
CA LYS A 54 -8.68 12.05 -3.41
C LYS A 54 -8.77 12.26 -1.91
N ILE A 55 -8.29 13.37 -1.38
CA ILE A 55 -8.46 13.67 0.03
C ILE A 55 -9.95 13.88 0.27
N ARG A 56 -10.47 13.29 1.36
CA ARG A 56 -11.89 13.37 1.66
C ARG A 56 -12.32 14.83 1.77
N GLN A 57 -13.48 15.14 1.19
CA GLN A 57 -14.00 16.49 1.18
C GLN A 57 -14.14 17.02 2.61
N GLY A 58 -13.65 18.23 2.84
CA GLY A 58 -13.69 18.84 4.16
C GLY A 58 -12.48 18.51 5.03
N GLN A 59 -11.61 17.65 4.57
CA GLN A 59 -10.40 17.27 5.32
C GLN A 59 -9.16 17.87 4.69
N GLU A 60 -8.17 18.12 5.53
CA GLU A 60 -6.90 18.71 5.07
C GLU A 60 -5.89 17.66 4.64
N GLU A 61 -6.03 16.43 5.13
CA GLU A 61 -5.03 15.40 4.95
C GLU A 61 -5.68 14.03 4.86
N ALA A 62 -5.10 13.17 4.04
CA ALA A 62 -5.45 11.76 4.01
C ALA A 62 -4.24 10.96 4.49
N GLU A 63 -4.50 9.87 5.18
CA GLU A 63 -3.45 9.00 5.65
C GLU A 63 -3.73 7.56 5.20
N LEU A 64 -2.73 6.96 4.59
CA LEU A 64 -2.81 5.59 4.10
C LEU A 64 -1.67 4.81 4.72
N SER A 65 -1.94 3.56 5.09
CA SER A 65 -0.86 2.69 5.55
C SER A 65 -1.15 1.26 5.16
N ALA A 66 -0.09 0.49 5.00
CA ALA A 66 -0.20 -0.92 4.68
C ALA A 66 0.90 -1.67 5.39
N LEU A 67 0.55 -2.83 5.93
CA LEU A 67 1.51 -3.71 6.58
C LEU A 67 1.74 -4.91 5.67
N PHE A 68 2.99 -5.15 5.33
CA PHE A 68 3.39 -6.26 4.48
C PHE A 68 4.24 -7.24 5.27
N SER A 69 3.97 -8.53 5.08
CA SER A 69 4.86 -9.57 5.59
C SER A 69 6.03 -9.73 4.62
N LEU A 70 7.24 -9.79 5.14
CA LEU A 70 8.44 -9.97 4.34
C LEU A 70 8.88 -11.43 4.27
N HIS A 71 8.05 -12.31 4.74
CA HIS A 71 8.35 -13.74 4.80
C HIS A 71 8.83 -14.32 3.47
N ASP A 72 8.12 -13.99 2.41
CA ASP A 72 8.41 -14.50 1.07
C ASP A 72 9.07 -13.46 0.17
N SER A 73 9.52 -12.35 0.73
CA SER A 73 10.03 -11.22 -0.05
C SER A 73 11.55 -11.13 0.02
N THR A 74 12.22 -12.08 -0.60
CA THR A 74 13.69 -12.11 -0.56
C THR A 74 14.32 -10.95 -1.32
N SER A 75 13.61 -10.34 -2.26
CA SER A 75 14.15 -9.22 -3.02
C SER A 75 13.97 -7.87 -2.32
N VAL A 76 12.99 -7.77 -1.41
CA VAL A 76 12.74 -6.53 -0.70
C VAL A 76 13.76 -6.30 0.42
N LYS A 77 14.13 -7.36 1.13
CA LYS A 77 15.03 -7.24 2.26
C LYS A 77 16.39 -6.61 1.93
N PRO A 78 17.08 -7.05 0.86
CA PRO A 78 18.35 -6.39 0.49
C PRO A 78 18.16 -4.93 0.15
N LEU A 79 17.05 -4.58 -0.49
CA LEU A 79 16.76 -3.20 -0.85
C LEU A 79 16.57 -2.34 0.39
N LEU A 80 15.85 -2.84 1.38
CA LEU A 80 15.65 -2.12 2.64
C LEU A 80 16.98 -1.91 3.36
N THR A 81 17.87 -2.89 3.32
CA THR A 81 19.18 -2.78 3.91
C THR A 81 19.98 -1.69 3.18
N GLU A 82 19.93 -1.67 1.87
CA GLU A 82 20.62 -0.67 1.08
C GLU A 82 20.12 0.74 1.37
N LEU A 83 18.83 0.88 1.63
CA LEU A 83 18.23 2.17 1.95
C LEU A 83 18.36 2.54 3.42
N ASN A 84 19.01 1.70 4.21
CA ASN A 84 19.19 1.92 5.65
C ASN A 84 17.88 1.98 6.41
N ILE A 85 16.93 1.17 5.98
CA ILE A 85 15.62 1.08 6.64
C ILE A 85 15.64 -0.15 7.55
N PRO A 86 15.43 0.04 8.87
CA PRO A 86 15.37 -1.11 9.77
C PRO A 86 14.14 -1.95 9.48
N PHE A 87 14.31 -3.26 9.49
CA PHE A 87 13.19 -4.16 9.27
C PHE A 87 13.42 -5.47 10.03
N ASP A 88 12.34 -6.17 10.26
CA ASP A 88 12.38 -7.50 10.84
C ASP A 88 11.58 -8.41 9.90
N GLU A 89 10.41 -8.82 10.33
CA GLU A 89 9.57 -9.71 9.52
C GLU A 89 8.51 -8.94 8.72
N GLU A 90 8.37 -7.65 9.01
CA GLU A 90 7.29 -6.85 8.44
C GLU A 90 7.78 -5.50 7.95
N LEU A 91 7.06 -4.98 6.97
CA LEU A 91 7.29 -3.63 6.46
C LEU A 91 5.99 -2.85 6.57
N LEU A 92 6.04 -1.75 7.32
CA LEU A 92 4.90 -0.83 7.41
C LEU A 92 5.17 0.35 6.49
N ILE A 93 4.33 0.52 5.48
CA ILE A 93 4.37 1.66 4.57
C ILE A 93 3.28 2.61 5.00
N ARG A 94 3.64 3.87 5.17
CA ARG A 94 2.70 4.90 5.58
C ARG A 94 2.89 6.12 4.71
N ARG A 95 1.79 6.67 4.21
CA ARG A 95 1.83 7.83 3.35
C ARG A 95 0.76 8.83 3.76
N LYS A 96 1.17 10.09 3.94
CA LYS A 96 0.27 11.18 4.25
C LYS A 96 0.29 12.17 3.10
N ILE A 97 -0.88 12.54 2.62
CA ILE A 97 -0.99 13.57 1.57
C ILE A 97 -1.87 14.69 2.09
N ASN A 98 -1.50 15.94 1.78
CA ASN A 98 -2.30 17.08 2.25
C ASN A 98 -2.65 18.00 1.08
N ARG A 99 -3.53 18.97 1.35
CA ARG A 99 -4.06 19.86 0.31
C ARG A 99 -3.06 20.89 -0.18
N HIS A 100 -1.89 20.96 0.45
CA HIS A 100 -0.82 21.85 0.02
C HIS A 100 0.15 21.15 -0.92
N ASN A 101 -0.30 20.09 -1.57
CA ASN A 101 0.48 19.29 -2.52
C ASN A 101 1.72 18.67 -1.89
N LYS A 102 1.63 18.32 -0.62
CA LYS A 102 2.72 17.68 0.10
C LYS A 102 2.40 16.23 0.40
N SER A 103 3.39 15.40 0.24
CA SER A 103 3.27 13.97 0.51
C SER A 103 4.46 13.55 1.36
N LYS A 104 4.16 12.86 2.47
CA LYS A 104 5.20 12.32 3.35
C LYS A 104 5.07 10.81 3.37
N ILE A 105 6.19 10.14 3.23
CA ILE A 105 6.25 8.69 3.12
C ILE A 105 7.18 8.14 4.17
N TYR A 106 6.72 7.09 4.86
CA TYR A 106 7.51 6.43 5.91
C TYR A 106 7.58 4.94 5.64
N LEU A 107 8.78 4.38 5.76
CA LEU A 107 8.99 2.94 5.70
C LEU A 107 9.54 2.52 7.06
N ASN A 108 8.74 1.78 7.82
CA ASN A 108 9.07 1.40 9.20
C ASN A 108 9.51 2.59 10.04
N GLY A 109 8.82 3.72 9.86
CA GLY A 109 9.09 4.94 10.62
C GLY A 109 10.17 5.83 10.07
N VAL A 110 10.85 5.40 9.00
CA VAL A 110 11.91 6.19 8.38
C VAL A 110 11.35 6.97 7.21
N THR A 111 11.55 8.28 7.21
CA THR A 111 11.08 9.14 6.11
C THR A 111 11.87 8.86 4.84
N VAL A 112 11.16 8.63 3.74
CA VAL A 112 11.79 8.38 2.44
C VAL A 112 11.12 9.22 1.37
N GLY A 113 11.74 9.29 0.20
CA GLY A 113 11.16 9.96 -0.96
C GLY A 113 10.35 8.99 -1.80
N VAL A 114 9.67 9.55 -2.80
CA VAL A 114 8.82 8.74 -3.69
C VAL A 114 9.66 7.77 -4.52
N GLN A 115 10.90 8.12 -4.82
CA GLN A 115 11.77 7.24 -5.59
C GLN A 115 12.06 5.94 -4.84
N GLU A 116 12.36 6.07 -3.55
CA GLU A 116 12.61 4.91 -2.70
C GLU A 116 11.36 4.09 -2.54
N LEU A 117 10.21 4.74 -2.40
CA LEU A 117 8.94 4.04 -2.29
C LEU A 117 8.63 3.25 -3.56
N LYS A 118 8.89 3.85 -4.72
CA LYS A 118 8.68 3.17 -6.00
C LYS A 118 9.55 1.92 -6.13
N ALA A 119 10.79 2.03 -5.71
CA ALA A 119 11.71 0.90 -5.77
C ALA A 119 11.23 -0.25 -4.90
N VAL A 120 10.84 0.06 -3.68
CA VAL A 120 10.32 -0.95 -2.75
C VAL A 120 9.00 -1.50 -3.25
N GLY A 121 8.11 -0.62 -3.71
CA GLY A 121 6.81 -1.01 -4.21
C GLY A 121 6.90 -1.95 -5.41
N LYS A 122 7.86 -1.69 -6.28
CA LYS A 122 8.06 -2.53 -7.45
C LYS A 122 8.39 -3.97 -7.06
N GLU A 123 9.22 -4.13 -6.03
CA GLU A 123 9.56 -5.47 -5.55
C GLU A 123 8.38 -6.13 -4.85
N LEU A 124 7.59 -5.36 -4.12
CA LEU A 124 6.39 -5.89 -3.46
C LEU A 124 5.34 -6.31 -4.48
N ILE A 125 5.16 -5.52 -5.53
CA ILE A 125 4.22 -5.82 -6.60
C ILE A 125 4.62 -7.12 -7.30
N ALA A 126 5.90 -7.30 -7.56
CA ALA A 126 6.38 -8.50 -8.26
C ALA A 126 5.95 -9.77 -7.54
N VAL A 127 6.08 -9.80 -6.22
CA VAL A 127 5.67 -10.95 -5.42
C VAL A 127 4.15 -11.11 -5.42
N SER A 128 3.43 -10.04 -5.17
CA SER A 128 1.96 -10.08 -5.12
C SER A 128 1.37 -10.41 -6.47
N TYR A 129 1.93 -9.88 -7.53
CA TYR A 129 1.47 -10.14 -8.90
C TYR A 129 1.63 -11.60 -9.27
N THR A 130 2.73 -12.20 -8.86
CA THR A 130 2.96 -13.62 -9.13
C THR A 130 1.89 -14.48 -8.49
N HIS A 131 1.52 -14.17 -7.25
CA HIS A 131 0.47 -14.89 -6.56
C HIS A 131 -0.89 -14.70 -7.25
N LEU A 132 -1.21 -13.47 -7.62
CA LEU A 132 -2.48 -13.18 -8.28
C LEU A 132 -2.57 -13.85 -9.64
N ARG A 133 -1.49 -13.89 -10.38
CA ARG A 133 -1.46 -14.55 -11.68
C ARG A 133 -1.69 -16.05 -11.56
N ALA A 134 -1.13 -16.65 -10.54
CA ALA A 134 -1.34 -18.07 -10.31
C ALA A 134 -2.82 -18.38 -10.10
N HIS A 135 -3.52 -17.51 -9.35
CA HIS A 135 -4.95 -17.68 -9.13
C HIS A 135 -5.75 -17.46 -10.41
N GLU A 136 -5.42 -16.43 -11.17
CA GLU A 136 -6.11 -16.13 -12.42
C GLU A 136 -5.95 -17.25 -13.42
N THR A 137 -4.76 -17.81 -13.51
CA THR A 137 -4.51 -18.90 -14.43
C THR A 137 -5.40 -20.09 -14.14
N ARG A 138 -5.70 -20.32 -12.87
CA ARG A 138 -6.54 -21.45 -12.48
C ARG A 138 -8.00 -21.25 -12.84
N GLU A 139 -8.44 -20.03 -12.99
CA GLU A 139 -9.81 -19.75 -13.36
C GLU A 139 -10.05 -19.91 -14.85
N ASP A 140 -9.02 -19.83 -15.62
CA ASP A 140 -9.11 -20.00 -17.05
C ASP A 140 -9.14 -21.48 -17.42
#